data_e757732788a1fe0d24b946e7efa25ea6
#
_entry.id   e757732788a1fe0d24b946e7efa25ea6
#
_cell.length_a   1.000
_cell.length_b   1.000
_cell.length_c   1.000
_cell.angle_alpha   90.00
_cell.angle_beta   90.00
_cell.angle_gamma   90.00
#
_symmetry.space_group_name_H-M   'P 1'
#
loop_
_entity.id
_entity.type
_entity.pdbx_description
1 polymer ?
#
loop_
_entity_poly.entity_id
_entity_poly.type
_entity_poly.pdbx_seq_one_letter_code
_entity_poly.pdbx_strand_id
1 'polypeptide(L)'
;MINSNVWEGYGDDSMSRRGFYFALGCILTWGFFATHLVSQATATWQPNLVTFLFVGLVLPIIGILLSGFSSVAIISFIGFNLVVIPFGAILGPLLAHYELAQPGVVTRATLLTAMATGMMGLSGLMFPQFYRNIGGALFMALLCL
;
A
#
# COMPACT_ATOMS: atom_id res chain seq x y z
N MET A 1 3.11 13.30 36.41
CA MET A 1 4.37 13.25 35.65
C MET A 1 4.36 11.97 34.83
N ILE A 2 3.99 12.03 33.57
CA ILE A 2 4.01 10.89 32.66
C ILE A 2 5.47 10.79 32.18
N ASN A 3 6.11 9.67 32.55
CA ASN A 3 7.52 9.43 32.22
C ASN A 3 7.65 9.29 30.71
N SER A 4 8.22 10.27 30.04
CA SER A 4 8.42 10.32 28.58
C SER A 4 9.41 9.27 28.05
N ASN A 5 10.04 8.52 28.95
CA ASN A 5 11.11 7.58 28.61
C ASN A 5 10.64 6.17 28.24
N VAL A 6 9.32 5.93 28.23
CA VAL A 6 8.76 4.61 27.85
C VAL A 6 9.03 4.25 26.38
N TRP A 7 9.27 5.27 25.55
CA TRP A 7 9.51 5.09 24.11
C TRP A 7 11.01 5.05 23.71
N GLU A 8 11.92 5.31 24.66
CA GLU A 8 13.38 5.29 24.44
C GLU A 8 14.02 3.92 24.75
N GLY A 9 13.25 2.94 25.21
CA GLY A 9 13.74 1.66 25.73
C GLY A 9 13.83 0.50 24.74
N TYR A 10 13.63 0.71 23.45
CA TYR A 10 13.89 -0.31 22.43
C TYR A 10 15.19 0.01 21.70
N GLY A 11 16.18 -0.77 22.02
CA GLY A 11 17.52 -0.98 21.52
C GLY A 11 18.02 -0.16 20.32
N ASP A 12 19.29 -0.06 20.23
CA ASP A 12 20.18 0.62 19.28
C ASP A 12 19.92 0.35 17.76
N ASP A 13 18.83 -0.37 17.43
CA ASP A 13 18.35 -0.70 16.08
C ASP A 13 17.16 0.16 15.62
N SER A 14 16.96 1.35 16.16
CA SER A 14 15.92 2.26 15.63
C SER A 14 16.29 2.72 14.22
N MET A 15 15.57 2.21 13.24
CA MET A 15 15.70 2.62 11.85
C MET A 15 15.65 4.16 11.76
N SER A 16 16.62 4.77 11.10
CA SER A 16 16.63 6.22 10.93
C SER A 16 15.34 6.66 10.24
N ARG A 17 14.82 7.85 10.57
CA ARG A 17 13.57 8.37 9.95
C ARG A 17 13.63 8.34 8.42
N ARG A 18 14.80 8.62 7.84
CA ARG A 18 15.03 8.55 6.39
C ARG A 18 14.90 7.12 5.88
N GLY A 19 15.46 6.15 6.60
CA GLY A 19 15.35 4.73 6.28
C GLY A 19 13.88 4.25 6.33
N PHE A 20 13.10 4.72 7.30
CA PHE A 20 11.68 4.39 7.40
C PHE A 20 10.88 4.89 6.18
N TYR A 21 11.02 6.17 5.78
CA TYR A 21 10.32 6.70 4.61
C TYR A 21 10.75 6.03 3.31
N PHE A 22 12.04 5.68 3.20
CA PHE A 22 12.53 4.92 2.06
C PHE A 22 11.92 3.52 1.99
N ALA A 23 11.94 2.78 3.09
CA ALA A 23 11.34 1.45 3.18
C ALA A 23 9.84 1.50 2.86
N LEU A 24 9.12 2.50 3.39
CA LEU A 24 7.70 2.71 3.10
C LEU A 24 7.47 2.97 1.60
N GLY A 25 8.26 3.83 0.98
CA GLY A 25 8.20 4.09 -0.45
C GLY A 25 8.45 2.84 -1.29
N CYS A 26 9.44 2.03 -0.94
CA CYS A 26 9.73 0.77 -1.61
C CYS A 26 8.57 -0.24 -1.48
N ILE A 27 7.99 -0.39 -0.29
CA ILE A 27 6.87 -1.30 -0.05
C ILE A 27 5.63 -0.85 -0.83
N LEU A 28 5.32 0.45 -0.85
CA LEU A 28 4.20 0.98 -1.62
C LEU A 28 4.40 0.78 -3.13
N THR A 29 5.59 1.07 -3.63
CA THR A 29 5.92 0.85 -5.05
C THR A 29 5.80 -0.62 -5.43
N TRP A 30 6.29 -1.52 -4.58
CA TRP A 30 6.10 -2.96 -4.73
C TRP A 30 4.62 -3.33 -4.76
N GLY A 31 3.81 -2.79 -3.84
CA GLY A 31 2.37 -3.04 -3.77
C GLY A 31 1.66 -2.66 -5.06
N PHE A 32 1.92 -1.47 -5.61
CA PHE A 32 1.36 -1.04 -6.89
C PHE A 32 1.79 -1.93 -8.05
N PHE A 33 3.08 -2.29 -8.09
CA PHE A 33 3.60 -3.17 -9.13
C PHE A 33 2.97 -4.56 -9.07
N ALA A 34 2.88 -5.17 -7.89
CA ALA A 34 2.26 -6.46 -7.68
C ALA A 34 0.76 -6.42 -8.04
N THR A 35 0.02 -5.39 -7.59
CA THR A 35 -1.39 -5.18 -7.97
C THR A 35 -1.55 -5.08 -9.48
N HIS A 36 -0.69 -4.34 -10.16
CA HIS A 36 -0.73 -4.19 -11.62
C HIS A 36 -0.52 -5.53 -12.34
N LEU A 37 0.50 -6.29 -11.96
CA LEU A 37 0.77 -7.61 -12.57
C LEU A 37 -0.40 -8.58 -12.35
N VAL A 38 -0.93 -8.63 -11.12
CA VAL A 38 -2.05 -9.52 -10.80
C VAL A 38 -3.31 -9.09 -11.54
N SER A 39 -3.59 -7.79 -11.63
CA SER A 39 -4.77 -7.28 -12.35
C SER A 39 -4.71 -7.61 -13.84
N GLN A 40 -3.55 -7.56 -14.47
CA GLN A 40 -3.40 -7.99 -15.85
C GLN A 40 -3.60 -9.51 -16.01
N ALA A 41 -3.04 -10.30 -15.11
CA ALA A 41 -3.19 -11.76 -15.14
C ALA A 41 -4.63 -12.22 -14.91
N THR A 42 -5.42 -11.43 -14.19
CA THR A 42 -6.82 -11.74 -13.85
C THR A 42 -7.85 -10.96 -14.67
N ALA A 43 -7.44 -10.28 -15.72
CA ALA A 43 -8.32 -9.45 -16.57
C ALA A 43 -9.55 -10.20 -17.12
N THR A 44 -9.40 -11.49 -17.40
CA THR A 44 -10.48 -12.37 -17.92
C THR A 44 -11.14 -13.21 -16.83
N TRP A 45 -10.73 -13.03 -15.57
CA TRP A 45 -11.25 -13.84 -14.47
C TRP A 45 -12.69 -13.45 -14.13
N GLN A 46 -13.59 -14.44 -14.07
CA GLN A 46 -15.00 -14.25 -13.72
C GLN A 46 -15.30 -15.07 -12.46
N PRO A 47 -15.00 -14.52 -11.27
CA PRO A 47 -15.27 -15.23 -10.02
C PRO A 47 -16.79 -15.31 -9.77
N ASN A 48 -17.22 -16.42 -9.21
CA ASN A 48 -18.55 -16.47 -8.61
C ASN A 48 -18.59 -15.66 -7.31
N LEU A 49 -19.78 -15.35 -6.80
CA LEU A 49 -19.96 -14.52 -5.61
C LEU A 49 -19.16 -15.02 -4.40
N VAL A 50 -19.13 -16.34 -4.18
CA VAL A 50 -18.42 -16.95 -3.04
C VAL A 50 -16.91 -16.75 -3.16
N THR A 51 -16.34 -16.99 -4.33
CA THR A 51 -14.91 -16.78 -4.59
C THR A 51 -14.54 -15.30 -4.47
N PHE A 52 -15.40 -14.41 -4.99
CA PHE A 52 -15.20 -12.96 -4.87
C PHE A 52 -15.18 -12.51 -3.41
N LEU A 53 -16.12 -12.95 -2.58
CA LEU A 53 -16.13 -12.61 -1.15
C LEU A 53 -14.95 -13.22 -0.41
N PHE A 54 -14.58 -14.44 -0.72
CA PHE A 54 -13.43 -15.09 -0.08
C PHE A 54 -12.12 -14.36 -0.42
N VAL A 55 -11.88 -14.11 -1.69
CA VAL A 55 -10.65 -13.44 -2.16
C VAL A 55 -10.63 -11.97 -1.75
N GLY A 56 -11.77 -11.27 -1.82
CA GLY A 56 -11.85 -9.83 -1.56
C GLY A 56 -11.99 -9.43 -0.08
N LEU A 57 -12.46 -10.34 0.76
CA LEU A 57 -12.69 -10.03 2.16
C LEU A 57 -11.86 -10.89 3.10
N VAL A 58 -11.92 -12.22 2.97
CA VAL A 58 -11.28 -13.13 3.92
C VAL A 58 -9.75 -13.05 3.82
N LEU A 59 -9.19 -13.13 2.63
CA LEU A 59 -7.74 -13.07 2.44
C LEU A 59 -7.12 -11.74 2.92
N PRO A 60 -7.66 -10.55 2.58
CA PRO A 60 -7.15 -9.29 3.12
C PRO A 60 -7.24 -9.19 4.64
N ILE A 61 -8.34 -9.66 5.25
CA ILE A 61 -8.45 -9.67 6.72
C ILE A 61 -7.37 -10.53 7.35
N ILE A 62 -7.13 -11.73 6.84
CA ILE A 62 -6.03 -12.59 7.30
C ILE A 62 -4.68 -11.90 7.12
N GLY A 63 -4.48 -11.24 5.98
CA GLY A 63 -3.25 -10.48 5.69
C GLY A 63 -3.01 -9.34 6.69
N ILE A 64 -4.04 -8.57 7.02
CA ILE A 64 -3.98 -7.49 8.01
C ILE A 64 -3.66 -8.04 9.41
N LEU A 65 -4.34 -9.10 9.82
CA LEU A 65 -4.09 -9.76 11.10
C LEU A 65 -2.66 -10.28 11.18
N LEU A 66 -2.20 -10.98 10.14
CA LEU A 66 -0.85 -11.52 10.08
C LEU A 66 0.21 -10.42 10.14
N SER A 67 -0.01 -9.31 9.41
CA SER A 67 0.89 -8.15 9.43
C SER A 67 0.87 -7.41 10.78
N GLY A 68 -0.29 -7.31 11.42
CA GLY A 68 -0.47 -6.57 12.67
C GLY A 68 0.01 -7.31 13.92
N PHE A 69 -0.09 -8.64 13.94
CA PHE A 69 0.31 -9.44 15.10
C PHE A 69 1.77 -9.92 15.07
N SER A 70 2.45 -9.79 13.93
CA SER A 70 3.83 -10.26 13.80
C SER A 70 4.82 -9.11 13.97
N SER A 71 5.81 -9.31 14.84
CA SER A 71 7.00 -8.46 14.96
C SER A 71 8.09 -8.80 13.92
N VAL A 72 7.91 -9.89 13.16
CA VAL A 72 8.89 -10.35 12.16
C VAL A 72 8.59 -9.70 10.81
N ALA A 73 9.57 -8.95 10.28
CA ALA A 73 9.42 -8.19 9.02
C ALA A 73 8.99 -9.06 7.83
N ILE A 74 9.48 -10.30 7.72
CA ILE A 74 9.12 -11.24 6.65
C ILE A 74 7.64 -11.62 6.73
N ILE A 75 7.12 -11.90 7.93
CA ILE A 75 5.72 -12.27 8.13
C ILE A 75 4.80 -11.07 7.83
N SER A 76 5.20 -9.87 8.26
CA SER A 76 4.48 -8.64 7.93
C SER A 76 4.46 -8.37 6.42
N PHE A 77 5.56 -8.65 5.71
CA PHE A 77 5.62 -8.52 4.25
C PHE A 77 4.73 -9.55 3.54
N ILE A 78 4.67 -10.80 4.03
CA ILE A 78 3.73 -11.81 3.53
C ILE A 78 2.29 -11.36 3.77
N GLY A 79 1.98 -10.86 4.98
CA GLY A 79 0.66 -10.30 5.31
C GLY A 79 0.26 -9.15 4.39
N PHE A 80 1.18 -8.25 4.08
CA PHE A 80 0.98 -7.17 3.11
C PHE A 80 0.66 -7.69 1.70
N ASN A 81 1.41 -8.68 1.20
CA ASN A 81 1.13 -9.29 -0.10
C ASN A 81 -0.22 -10.02 -0.12
N LEU A 82 -0.63 -10.61 1.01
CA LEU A 82 -1.94 -11.26 1.14
C LEU A 82 -3.12 -10.26 1.07
N VAL A 83 -2.86 -8.98 1.24
CA VAL A 83 -3.81 -7.88 0.98
C VAL A 83 -3.73 -7.43 -0.49
N VAL A 84 -2.52 -7.14 -0.96
CA VAL A 84 -2.29 -6.52 -2.28
C VAL A 84 -2.70 -7.44 -3.43
N ILE A 85 -2.36 -8.74 -3.37
CA ILE A 85 -2.65 -9.71 -4.43
C ILE A 85 -4.15 -9.91 -4.65
N PRO A 86 -4.97 -10.17 -3.61
CA PRO A 86 -6.41 -10.28 -3.77
C PRO A 86 -7.08 -9.01 -4.32
N PHE A 87 -6.65 -7.84 -3.86
CA PHE A 87 -7.15 -6.59 -4.43
C PHE A 87 -6.80 -6.46 -5.92
N GLY A 88 -5.59 -6.80 -6.32
CA GLY A 88 -5.20 -6.85 -7.73
C GLY A 88 -6.08 -7.81 -8.54
N ALA A 89 -6.39 -8.98 -7.99
CA ALA A 89 -7.24 -9.97 -8.65
C ALA A 89 -8.68 -9.49 -8.86
N ILE A 90 -9.25 -8.79 -7.89
CA ILE A 90 -10.60 -8.22 -7.98
C ILE A 90 -10.64 -7.05 -8.97
N LEU A 91 -9.62 -6.21 -8.94
CA LEU A 91 -9.53 -5.06 -9.82
C LEU A 91 -9.29 -5.45 -11.28
N GLY A 92 -8.71 -6.62 -11.56
CA GLY A 92 -8.37 -7.07 -12.90
C GLY A 92 -9.54 -7.01 -13.89
N PRO A 93 -10.67 -7.69 -13.65
CA PRO A 93 -11.85 -7.63 -14.54
C PRO A 93 -12.44 -6.23 -14.67
N LEU A 94 -12.44 -5.45 -13.58
CA LEU A 94 -12.93 -4.07 -13.57
C LEU A 94 -12.07 -3.17 -14.45
N LEU A 95 -10.75 -3.23 -14.30
CA LEU A 95 -9.80 -2.45 -15.09
C LEU A 95 -9.83 -2.87 -16.57
N ALA A 96 -9.98 -4.16 -16.86
CA ALA A 96 -10.15 -4.65 -18.23
C ALA A 96 -11.40 -4.07 -18.89
N HIS A 97 -12.51 -3.98 -18.15
CA HIS A 97 -13.73 -3.37 -18.66
C HIS A 97 -13.55 -1.87 -18.99
N TYR A 98 -12.88 -1.13 -18.12
CA TYR A 98 -12.56 0.29 -18.39
C TYR A 98 -11.60 0.46 -19.57
N GLU A 99 -10.60 -0.41 -19.71
CA GLU A 99 -9.65 -0.37 -20.83
C GLU A 99 -10.33 -0.66 -22.17
N LEU A 100 -11.35 -1.52 -22.20
CA LEU A 100 -12.17 -1.76 -23.39
C LEU A 100 -13.05 -0.54 -23.75
N ALA A 101 -13.59 0.14 -22.74
CA ALA A 101 -14.43 1.33 -22.97
C ALA A 101 -13.60 2.56 -23.42
N GLN A 102 -12.42 2.72 -22.87
CA GLN A 102 -11.51 3.85 -23.15
C GLN A 102 -10.05 3.36 -23.16
N PRO A 103 -9.54 2.92 -24.34
CA PRO A 103 -8.19 2.38 -24.46
C PRO A 103 -7.11 3.35 -23.96
N GLY A 104 -6.20 2.85 -23.14
CA GLY A 104 -5.07 3.59 -22.58
C GLY A 104 -5.36 4.41 -21.32
N VAL A 105 -6.62 4.49 -20.83
CA VAL A 105 -6.94 5.24 -19.61
C VAL A 105 -6.35 4.57 -18.39
N VAL A 106 -6.49 3.25 -18.24
CA VAL A 106 -5.96 2.50 -17.11
C VAL A 106 -4.43 2.57 -17.08
N THR A 107 -3.80 2.39 -18.24
CA THR A 107 -2.33 2.48 -18.36
C THR A 107 -1.81 3.87 -17.96
N ARG A 108 -2.47 4.93 -18.43
CA ARG A 108 -2.10 6.31 -18.08
C ARG A 108 -2.31 6.59 -16.59
N ALA A 109 -3.44 6.17 -16.02
CA ALA A 109 -3.72 6.36 -14.59
C ALA A 109 -2.69 5.63 -13.73
N THR A 110 -2.35 4.38 -14.07
CA THR A 110 -1.34 3.59 -13.37
C THR A 110 0.04 4.26 -13.43
N LEU A 111 0.43 4.76 -14.61
CA LEU A 111 1.71 5.44 -14.79
C LEU A 111 1.78 6.74 -14.00
N LEU A 112 0.72 7.56 -14.02
CA LEU A 112 0.64 8.80 -13.23
C LEU A 112 0.70 8.51 -11.73
N THR A 113 0.01 7.46 -11.25
CA THR A 113 0.03 7.05 -9.85
C THR A 113 1.42 6.56 -9.45
N ALA A 114 2.07 5.76 -10.29
CA ALA A 114 3.44 5.28 -10.03
C ALA A 114 4.44 6.44 -9.97
N MET A 115 4.34 7.40 -10.90
CA MET A 115 5.18 8.61 -10.89
C MET A 115 4.95 9.46 -9.64
N ALA A 116 3.68 9.71 -9.27
CA ALA A 116 3.34 10.49 -8.09
C ALA A 116 3.86 9.82 -6.81
N THR A 117 3.68 8.51 -6.68
CA THR A 117 4.17 7.73 -5.54
C THR A 117 5.69 7.72 -5.47
N GLY A 118 6.36 7.55 -6.61
CA GLY A 118 7.82 7.62 -6.70
C GLY A 118 8.35 9.01 -6.31
N MET A 119 7.74 10.09 -6.80
CA MET A 119 8.11 11.45 -6.42
C MET A 119 7.86 11.73 -4.94
N MET A 120 6.76 11.26 -4.37
CA MET A 120 6.49 11.37 -2.93
C MET A 120 7.53 10.59 -2.10
N GLY A 121 7.91 9.38 -2.52
CA GLY A 121 8.96 8.61 -1.87
C GLY A 121 10.32 9.33 -1.88
N LEU A 122 10.72 9.86 -3.04
CA LEU A 122 11.96 10.63 -3.18
C LEU A 122 11.93 11.93 -2.37
N SER A 123 10.82 12.67 -2.39
CA SER A 123 10.68 13.90 -1.61
C SER A 123 10.68 13.63 -0.10
N GLY A 124 10.17 12.48 0.34
CA GLY A 124 10.27 12.04 1.74
C GLY A 124 11.71 11.80 2.20
N LEU A 125 12.60 11.35 1.29
CA LEU A 125 14.04 11.23 1.54
C LEU A 125 14.73 12.60 1.66
N MET A 126 14.36 13.55 0.78
CA MET A 126 15.00 14.87 0.70
C MET A 126 14.52 15.83 1.78
N PHE A 127 13.22 15.80 2.09
CA PHE A 127 12.56 16.78 2.97
C PHE A 127 11.71 16.12 4.06
N PRO A 128 12.26 15.31 4.98
CA PRO A 128 11.49 14.60 6.01
C PRO A 128 10.77 15.55 6.97
N GLN A 129 11.30 16.78 7.18
CA GLN A 129 10.69 17.78 8.05
C GLN A 129 9.39 18.38 7.46
N PHE A 130 9.32 18.49 6.14
CA PHE A 130 8.16 18.99 5.43
C PHE A 130 6.94 18.09 5.67
N TYR A 131 7.12 16.77 5.57
CA TYR A 131 6.06 15.80 5.81
C TYR A 131 5.57 15.79 7.26
N ARG A 132 6.45 16.06 8.21
CA ARG A 132 6.06 16.17 9.63
C ARG A 132 5.12 17.34 9.88
N ASN A 133 5.34 18.46 9.23
CA ASN A 133 4.52 19.66 9.42
C ASN A 133 3.21 19.62 8.64
N ILE A 134 3.19 18.93 7.51
CA ILE A 134 1.99 18.81 6.65
C ILE A 134 1.09 17.65 7.06
N GLY A 135 1.60 16.64 7.77
CA GLY A 135 0.81 15.47 8.17
C GLY A 135 -0.50 15.82 8.86
N GLY A 136 -0.48 16.80 9.77
CA GLY A 136 -1.69 17.30 10.42
C GLY A 136 -2.66 17.99 9.47
N ALA A 137 -2.16 18.80 8.54
CA ALA A 137 -2.98 19.48 7.55
C ALA A 137 -3.62 18.51 6.55
N LEU A 138 -2.88 17.51 6.11
CA LEU A 138 -3.41 16.45 5.25
C LEU A 138 -4.47 15.60 5.95
N PHE A 139 -4.27 15.28 7.24
CA PHE A 139 -5.26 14.57 8.04
C PHE A 139 -6.56 15.39 8.20
N MET A 140 -6.44 16.68 8.46
CA MET A 140 -7.60 17.59 8.52
C MET A 140 -8.28 17.72 7.16
N ALA A 141 -7.53 17.82 6.07
CA ALA A 141 -8.09 17.84 4.72
C ALA A 141 -8.85 16.54 4.39
N LEU A 142 -8.34 15.39 4.82
CA LEU A 142 -9.01 14.10 4.64
C LEU A 142 -10.32 13.99 5.44
N LEU A 143 -10.38 14.61 6.64
CA LEU A 143 -11.60 14.63 7.45
C LEU A 143 -12.68 15.58 6.90
N CYS A 144 -12.28 16.58 6.10
CA CYS A 144 -13.20 17.54 5.49
C CYS A 144 -13.74 17.08 4.12
N LEU A 145 -13.28 15.97 3.57
CA LEU A 145 -13.68 15.43 2.27
C LEU A 145 -14.78 14.39 2.43
#